data_1e39bc77c7d8a5feaf7942f7ed43a4f1
#
_entry.id   1e39bc77c7d8a5feaf7942f7ed43a4f1
#
_cell.length_a   1.000
_cell.length_b   1.000
_cell.length_c   1.000
_cell.angle_alpha   90.00
_cell.angle_beta   90.00
_cell.angle_gamma   90.00
#
_symmetry.space_group_name_H-M   'P 1'
#
loop_
_entity.id
_entity.type
_entity.pdbx_description
1 polymer ?
#
loop_
_entity_poly.entity_id
_entity_poly.type
_entity_poly.pdbx_seq_one_letter_code
_entity_poly.pdbx_strand_id
1 'polypeptide(L)'
;MAGIGVFSGVINILMLSGSIYMMQVYDRVIPSKNIATLIGLSVMILFVYMIQGYFDALRTRMLCRVATVFDAGLQDAIHHALATLPLRGTKPMLMQQPLRDLDQLRAFMSSMGPTAFLDMPWIPIFLIGMFLFHPVIGITAIIGTAGIISMTLLTERLSRQASKSASDTSAARQVLADATQRNAEVIRALGMMDRFSTRWNAVNERYLKDNIRASDVYANLGSAAKVLRFILQSGMLGIGAALVVSDQASGGVMMASSILMGRALAPVELALGSWKQLIAARQGIVRLRDICKATARPEEPAVALPRPFRELTVQELTVAAPGTDRPIVQNVSFSIKAGTGLALLGASASGKTTLSKALVGIWPALHGTVRLDGAALDQWSNEDLGSHIGYLPQDVALFDGSIADNICRFDENANSDAILKAAQIAGVHDIILRLPEGYATRIGQGGMSLSAGQRQRVGLARAVYGDPFLIVLDEPNANLDTDGENALSRAIQIMRQQNQSIVIVISHRPSALNALNMALVLYEGKAVAFGPCQEIFARVAGTKAPAGPAVTHAAAPPRVAAPAAAAPNPNMRSLRRAAPAESA
;
A
#
# COMPACT_ATOMS: atom_id res chain seq x y z
N MET A 1 -1.35 8.81 26.19
CA MET A 1 -0.97 10.19 25.77
C MET A 1 -0.95 11.18 26.95
N ALA A 2 -1.97 11.26 27.82
CA ALA A 2 -1.98 12.19 28.97
C ALA A 2 -0.76 12.05 29.89
N GLY A 3 -0.35 10.83 30.26
CA GLY A 3 0.84 10.61 31.07
C GLY A 3 2.14 11.14 30.46
N ILE A 4 2.31 11.03 29.13
CA ILE A 4 3.50 11.56 28.44
C ILE A 4 3.51 13.10 28.50
N GLY A 5 2.34 13.75 28.41
CA GLY A 5 2.19 15.18 28.58
C GLY A 5 2.60 15.66 29.98
N VAL A 6 2.26 14.89 31.02
CA VAL A 6 2.69 15.20 32.40
C VAL A 6 4.21 15.11 32.53
N PHE A 7 4.86 14.07 31.98
CA PHE A 7 6.33 13.98 31.95
C PHE A 7 6.96 15.17 31.21
N SER A 8 6.40 15.58 30.05
CA SER A 8 6.85 16.79 29.36
C SER A 8 6.75 18.03 30.26
N GLY A 9 5.66 18.17 31.03
CA GLY A 9 5.50 19.26 31.98
C GLY A 9 6.58 19.29 33.05
N VAL A 10 6.83 18.15 33.68
CA VAL A 10 7.87 18.00 34.71
C VAL A 10 9.27 18.34 34.12
N ILE A 11 9.59 17.81 32.94
CA ILE A 11 10.86 18.08 32.26
C ILE A 11 11.01 19.57 31.98
N ASN A 12 9.97 20.24 31.45
CA ASN A 12 10.04 21.66 31.13
C ASN A 12 10.15 22.54 32.40
N ILE A 13 9.51 22.17 33.52
CA ILE A 13 9.69 22.83 34.81
C ILE A 13 11.12 22.64 35.31
N LEU A 14 11.67 21.42 35.25
CA LEU A 14 13.04 21.17 35.64
C LEU A 14 14.05 21.93 34.78
N MET A 15 13.76 22.22 33.51
CA MET A 15 14.61 23.03 32.63
C MET A 15 14.77 24.48 33.11
N LEU A 16 13.86 25.03 33.93
CA LEU A 16 13.97 26.36 34.51
C LEU A 16 15.11 26.43 35.53
N SER A 17 15.46 25.32 36.18
CA SER A 17 16.51 25.25 37.22
C SER A 17 17.86 25.71 36.71
N GLY A 18 18.20 25.45 35.43
CA GLY A 18 19.46 25.92 34.84
C GLY A 18 19.59 27.45 34.78
N SER A 19 18.46 28.13 34.49
CA SER A 19 18.42 29.61 34.46
C SER A 19 18.49 30.18 35.88
N ILE A 20 17.82 29.55 36.83
CA ILE A 20 17.86 29.94 38.25
C ILE A 20 19.27 29.72 38.84
N TYR A 21 19.91 28.61 38.50
CA TYR A 21 21.29 28.33 38.88
C TYR A 21 22.25 29.45 38.41
N MET A 22 22.17 29.82 37.13
CA MET A 22 23.00 30.90 36.57
C MET A 22 22.72 32.23 37.24
N MET A 23 21.45 32.56 37.49
CA MET A 23 21.09 33.77 38.23
C MET A 23 21.72 33.79 39.63
N GLN A 24 21.64 32.68 40.39
CA GLN A 24 22.24 32.59 41.72
C GLN A 24 23.77 32.67 41.70
N VAL A 25 24.41 32.09 40.69
CA VAL A 25 25.88 32.17 40.54
C VAL A 25 26.31 33.62 40.28
N TYR A 26 25.66 34.33 39.36
CA TYR A 26 26.05 35.71 39.02
C TYR A 26 25.72 36.71 40.11
N ASP A 27 24.54 36.61 40.73
CA ASP A 27 24.05 37.62 41.67
C ASP A 27 24.51 37.36 43.12
N ARG A 28 24.84 36.12 43.48
CA ARG A 28 25.16 35.76 44.86
C ARG A 28 26.57 35.21 45.03
N VAL A 29 26.95 34.24 44.20
CA VAL A 29 28.24 33.54 44.39
C VAL A 29 29.42 34.42 43.96
N ILE A 30 29.38 35.06 42.80
CA ILE A 30 30.46 35.89 42.27
C ILE A 30 30.72 37.10 43.18
N PRO A 31 29.70 37.88 43.62
CA PRO A 31 29.96 39.00 44.51
C PRO A 31 30.45 38.58 45.90
N SER A 32 29.94 37.48 46.46
CA SER A 32 30.34 37.00 47.78
C SER A 32 31.65 36.21 47.80
N LYS A 33 32.20 35.81 46.62
CA LYS A 33 33.40 34.98 46.45
C LYS A 33 33.35 33.68 47.27
N ASN A 34 32.18 33.14 47.57
CA ASN A 34 31.96 31.98 48.41
C ASN A 34 31.95 30.68 47.61
N ILE A 35 33.06 29.93 47.63
CA ILE A 35 33.23 28.66 46.92
C ILE A 35 32.32 27.57 47.49
N ALA A 36 32.04 27.54 48.79
CA ALA A 36 31.19 26.53 49.41
C ALA A 36 29.74 26.63 48.86
N THR A 37 29.22 27.85 48.68
CA THR A 37 27.93 28.09 48.07
C THR A 37 27.90 27.62 46.60
N LEU A 38 28.98 27.86 45.85
CA LEU A 38 29.11 27.38 44.47
C LEU A 38 29.07 25.85 44.40
N ILE A 39 29.80 25.15 45.24
CA ILE A 39 29.81 23.68 45.30
C ILE A 39 28.39 23.16 45.60
N GLY A 40 27.71 23.72 46.62
CA GLY A 40 26.36 23.32 46.99
C GLY A 40 25.36 23.50 45.85
N LEU A 41 25.36 24.65 45.18
CA LEU A 41 24.49 24.91 44.00
C LEU A 41 24.83 23.98 42.83
N SER A 42 26.11 23.69 42.59
CA SER A 42 26.56 22.80 41.51
C SER A 42 26.15 21.36 41.75
N VAL A 43 26.22 20.85 42.98
CA VAL A 43 25.73 19.52 43.34
C VAL A 43 24.22 19.44 43.17
N MET A 44 23.48 20.48 43.60
CA MET A 44 22.02 20.53 43.45
C MET A 44 21.61 20.50 41.98
N ILE A 45 22.21 21.32 41.12
CA ILE A 45 21.86 21.34 39.70
C ILE A 45 22.20 20.04 38.97
N LEU A 46 23.33 19.42 39.34
CA LEU A 46 23.73 18.10 38.83
C LEU A 46 22.64 17.05 39.13
N PHE A 47 22.13 17.03 40.36
CA PHE A 47 21.06 16.13 40.76
C PHE A 47 19.78 16.39 39.99
N VAL A 48 19.41 17.65 39.78
CA VAL A 48 18.24 18.02 38.96
C VAL A 48 18.41 17.56 37.51
N TYR A 49 19.59 17.72 36.92
CA TYR A 49 19.85 17.24 35.55
C TYR A 49 19.83 15.72 35.42
N MET A 50 20.27 14.98 36.45
CA MET A 50 20.11 13.51 36.45
C MET A 50 18.64 13.08 36.46
N ILE A 51 17.81 13.73 37.29
CA ILE A 51 16.37 13.50 37.33
C ILE A 51 15.72 13.84 35.96
N GLN A 52 16.09 15.00 35.41
CA GLN A 52 15.59 15.42 34.09
C GLN A 52 15.96 14.41 33.01
N GLY A 53 17.20 13.93 32.96
CA GLY A 53 17.63 12.92 31.99
C GLY A 53 16.89 11.59 32.15
N TYR A 54 16.60 11.20 33.41
CA TYR A 54 15.82 10.01 33.68
C TYR A 54 14.38 10.13 33.14
N PHE A 55 13.70 11.25 33.39
CA PHE A 55 12.36 11.49 32.87
C PHE A 55 12.35 11.59 31.35
N ASP A 56 13.36 12.17 30.72
CA ASP A 56 13.46 12.25 29.27
C ASP A 56 13.64 10.84 28.64
N ALA A 57 14.46 10.00 29.24
CA ALA A 57 14.61 8.61 28.84
C ALA A 57 13.31 7.80 28.99
N LEU A 58 12.57 8.01 30.11
CA LEU A 58 11.24 7.40 30.29
C LEU A 58 10.25 7.85 29.24
N ARG A 59 10.18 9.17 28.97
CA ARG A 59 9.31 9.76 27.95
C ARG A 59 9.58 9.14 26.58
N THR A 60 10.83 9.05 26.17
CA THR A 60 11.23 8.45 24.89
C THR A 60 10.85 6.98 24.81
N ARG A 61 11.07 6.20 25.88
CA ARG A 61 10.65 4.79 25.94
C ARG A 61 9.12 4.63 25.85
N MET A 62 8.37 5.51 26.48
CA MET A 62 6.90 5.50 26.41
C MET A 62 6.41 5.81 24.99
N LEU A 63 7.01 6.79 24.30
CA LEU A 63 6.68 7.09 22.91
C LEU A 63 6.94 5.91 21.98
N CYS A 64 8.08 5.24 22.13
CA CYS A 64 8.38 4.02 21.36
C CYS A 64 7.35 2.91 21.61
N ARG A 65 6.94 2.70 22.88
CA ARG A 65 5.90 1.70 23.21
C ARG A 65 4.55 2.07 22.65
N VAL A 66 4.17 3.35 22.68
CA VAL A 66 2.92 3.81 22.04
C VAL A 66 2.97 3.58 20.53
N ALA A 67 4.13 3.82 19.89
CA ALA A 67 4.31 3.55 18.47
C ALA A 67 4.13 2.05 18.14
N THR A 68 4.67 1.14 18.97
CA THR A 68 4.50 -0.32 18.75
C THR A 68 3.08 -0.79 18.99
N VAL A 69 2.38 -0.28 20.00
CA VAL A 69 0.97 -0.62 20.25
C VAL A 69 0.08 -0.12 19.11
N PHE A 70 0.36 1.07 18.58
CA PHE A 70 -0.36 1.61 17.44
C PHE A 70 -0.12 0.80 16.16
N ASP A 71 1.13 0.38 15.93
CA ASP A 71 1.52 -0.49 14.83
C ASP A 71 0.78 -1.82 14.89
N ALA A 72 0.83 -2.51 16.05
CA ALA A 72 0.14 -3.77 16.28
C ALA A 72 -1.39 -3.66 16.07
N GLY A 73 -1.99 -2.54 16.48
CA GLY A 73 -3.43 -2.32 16.29
C GLY A 73 -3.87 -2.08 14.84
N LEU A 74 -2.94 -1.69 13.95
CA LEU A 74 -3.23 -1.47 12.53
C LEU A 74 -2.77 -2.63 11.64
N GLN A 75 -1.91 -3.51 12.14
CA GLN A 75 -1.27 -4.57 11.36
C GLN A 75 -2.28 -5.46 10.63
N ASP A 76 -3.31 -5.95 11.33
CA ASP A 76 -4.33 -6.81 10.74
C ASP A 76 -5.17 -6.09 9.67
N ALA A 77 -5.56 -4.84 9.95
CA ALA A 77 -6.31 -4.04 9.00
C ALA A 77 -5.50 -3.75 7.73
N ILE A 78 -4.20 -3.48 7.88
CA ILE A 78 -3.29 -3.23 6.75
C ILE A 78 -3.03 -4.52 5.97
N HIS A 79 -2.81 -5.65 6.65
CA HIS A 79 -2.64 -6.95 5.99
C HIS A 79 -3.87 -7.32 5.17
N HIS A 80 -5.06 -7.17 5.73
CA HIS A 80 -6.33 -7.35 5.02
C HIS A 80 -6.46 -6.38 3.83
N ALA A 81 -6.06 -5.13 4.00
CA ALA A 81 -6.06 -4.15 2.92
C ALA A 81 -5.11 -4.52 1.78
N LEU A 82 -3.91 -5.01 2.07
CA LEU A 82 -2.95 -5.48 1.05
C LEU A 82 -3.52 -6.62 0.22
N ALA A 83 -4.30 -7.53 0.83
CA ALA A 83 -4.95 -8.64 0.13
C ALA A 83 -6.15 -8.18 -0.72
N THR A 84 -6.90 -7.16 -0.29
CA THR A 84 -8.17 -6.75 -0.93
C THR A 84 -8.02 -5.60 -1.94
N LEU A 85 -7.04 -4.71 -1.78
CA LEU A 85 -6.82 -3.58 -2.69
C LEU A 85 -6.63 -3.99 -4.17
N PRO A 86 -5.86 -5.05 -4.50
CA PRO A 86 -5.73 -5.53 -5.88
C PRO A 86 -7.05 -5.95 -6.49
N LEU A 87 -7.95 -6.52 -5.68
CA LEU A 87 -9.25 -7.02 -6.11
C LEU A 87 -10.26 -5.91 -6.41
N ARG A 88 -10.02 -4.70 -5.88
CA ARG A 88 -10.88 -3.52 -6.07
C ARG A 88 -10.44 -2.60 -7.22
N GLY A 89 -9.49 -3.03 -8.06
CA GLY A 89 -8.99 -2.24 -9.20
C GLY A 89 -8.18 -1.00 -8.78
N THR A 90 -7.61 -1.03 -7.59
CA THR A 90 -6.77 0.05 -7.08
C THR A 90 -5.52 0.21 -7.95
N LYS A 91 -5.12 1.45 -8.21
CA LYS A 91 -3.93 1.73 -9.01
C LYS A 91 -2.70 1.07 -8.39
N PRO A 92 -1.80 0.44 -9.18
CA PRO A 92 -0.61 -0.26 -8.67
C PRO A 92 0.26 0.62 -7.76
N MET A 93 0.27 1.93 -7.99
CA MET A 93 0.99 2.91 -7.20
C MET A 93 0.52 2.98 -5.74
N LEU A 94 -0.73 2.59 -5.45
CA LEU A 94 -1.32 2.62 -4.12
C LEU A 94 -1.20 1.28 -3.38
N MET A 95 -0.82 0.19 -4.06
CA MET A 95 -0.81 -1.15 -3.46
C MET A 95 0.28 -1.34 -2.40
N GLN A 96 1.46 -0.75 -2.57
CA GLN A 96 2.57 -0.87 -1.61
C GLN A 96 2.62 0.28 -0.60
N GLN A 97 1.77 1.30 -0.76
CA GLN A 97 1.78 2.47 0.10
C GLN A 97 1.37 2.20 1.56
N PRO A 98 0.41 1.32 1.87
CA PRO A 98 -0.06 1.14 3.25
C PRO A 98 1.06 0.74 4.22
N LEU A 99 1.90 -0.22 3.84
CA LEU A 99 3.02 -0.67 4.67
C LEU A 99 4.06 0.44 4.87
N ARG A 100 4.37 1.15 3.80
CA ARG A 100 5.32 2.27 3.83
C ARG A 100 4.80 3.45 4.66
N ASP A 101 3.50 3.73 4.59
CA ASP A 101 2.85 4.77 5.39
C ASP A 101 2.87 4.40 6.89
N LEU A 102 2.67 3.11 7.22
CA LEU A 102 2.79 2.60 8.58
C LEU A 102 4.23 2.77 9.10
N ASP A 103 5.23 2.38 8.32
CA ASP A 103 6.64 2.55 8.68
C ASP A 103 7.02 4.01 8.90
N GLN A 104 6.55 4.91 8.04
CA GLN A 104 6.77 6.35 8.19
C GLN A 104 6.12 6.90 9.47
N LEU A 105 4.92 6.45 9.77
CA LEU A 105 4.22 6.83 11.00
C LEU A 105 4.94 6.33 12.24
N ARG A 106 5.36 5.05 12.24
CA ARG A 106 6.15 4.47 13.33
C ARG A 106 7.48 5.20 13.51
N ALA A 107 8.20 5.49 12.43
CA ALA A 107 9.45 6.23 12.45
C ALA A 107 9.27 7.64 13.03
N PHE A 108 8.20 8.35 12.65
CA PHE A 108 7.89 9.65 13.24
C PHE A 108 7.56 9.55 14.73
N MET A 109 6.69 8.61 15.13
CA MET A 109 6.30 8.41 16.53
C MET A 109 7.47 8.06 17.45
N SER A 110 8.50 7.39 16.92
CA SER A 110 9.72 7.01 17.65
C SER A 110 10.83 8.06 17.56
N SER A 111 10.63 9.15 16.81
CA SER A 111 11.61 10.25 16.66
C SER A 111 11.44 11.33 17.73
N MET A 112 12.30 12.34 17.65
CA MET A 112 12.18 13.57 18.48
C MET A 112 10.98 14.47 18.05
N GLY A 113 10.29 14.16 16.94
CA GLY A 113 9.17 14.95 16.44
C GLY A 113 8.03 15.08 17.45
N PRO A 114 7.46 14.00 17.98
CA PRO A 114 6.37 14.06 18.95
C PRO A 114 6.73 14.84 20.22
N THR A 115 8.00 14.75 20.69
CA THR A 115 8.43 15.48 21.88
C THR A 115 8.35 16.99 21.68
N ALA A 116 8.72 17.49 20.49
CA ALA A 116 8.62 18.89 20.15
C ALA A 116 7.18 19.42 20.31
N PHE A 117 6.18 18.65 19.81
CA PHE A 117 4.76 19.04 19.92
C PHE A 117 4.22 18.92 21.35
N LEU A 118 4.75 17.98 22.15
CA LEU A 118 4.38 17.83 23.57
C LEU A 118 5.01 18.94 24.44
N ASP A 119 6.13 19.50 24.02
CA ASP A 119 6.82 20.58 24.73
C ASP A 119 6.30 21.98 24.32
N MET A 120 5.68 22.16 23.14
CA MET A 120 5.11 23.44 22.69
C MET A 120 4.10 24.06 23.69
N PRO A 121 3.17 23.35 24.31
CA PRO A 121 2.24 23.92 25.28
C PRO A 121 2.92 24.52 26.51
N TRP A 122 4.17 24.20 26.76
CA TRP A 122 4.94 24.68 27.91
C TRP A 122 5.75 25.94 27.62
N ILE A 123 5.83 26.40 26.36
CA ILE A 123 6.47 27.67 25.97
C ILE A 123 6.00 28.84 26.83
N PRO A 124 4.69 29.03 27.14
CA PRO A 124 4.24 30.13 27.98
C PRO A 124 4.90 30.19 29.36
N ILE A 125 5.28 29.08 29.96
CA ILE A 125 5.98 29.06 31.26
C ILE A 125 7.31 29.80 31.17
N PHE A 126 8.09 29.57 30.11
CA PHE A 126 9.36 30.26 29.89
C PHE A 126 9.15 31.75 29.61
N LEU A 127 8.08 32.09 28.84
CA LEU A 127 7.74 33.49 28.56
C LEU A 127 7.29 34.25 29.84
N ILE A 128 6.49 33.59 30.69
CA ILE A 128 6.07 34.14 31.98
C ILE A 128 7.30 34.36 32.87
N GLY A 129 8.24 33.36 32.93
CA GLY A 129 9.49 33.50 33.68
C GLY A 129 10.30 34.71 33.23
N MET A 130 10.42 34.93 31.91
CA MET A 130 11.13 36.10 31.37
C MET A 130 10.38 37.42 31.66
N PHE A 131 9.05 37.39 31.64
CA PHE A 131 8.24 38.57 31.97
C PHE A 131 8.34 38.96 33.47
N LEU A 132 8.48 37.96 34.36
CA LEU A 132 8.69 38.18 35.78
C LEU A 132 10.08 38.79 36.09
N PHE A 133 11.08 38.57 35.25
CA PHE A 133 12.38 39.22 35.41
C PHE A 133 12.33 40.70 35.06
N HIS A 134 11.78 41.03 33.86
CA HIS A 134 11.57 42.42 33.45
C HIS A 134 10.59 42.47 32.28
N PRO A 135 9.63 43.44 32.24
CA PRO A 135 8.63 43.53 31.18
C PRO A 135 9.21 43.65 29.76
N VAL A 136 10.30 44.41 29.59
CA VAL A 136 10.98 44.58 28.30
C VAL A 136 11.52 43.25 27.79
N ILE A 137 12.12 42.45 28.68
CA ILE A 137 12.62 41.10 28.36
C ILE A 137 11.45 40.19 27.91
N GLY A 138 10.34 40.21 28.66
CA GLY A 138 9.14 39.43 28.35
C GLY A 138 8.52 39.79 27.00
N ILE A 139 8.35 41.11 26.72
CA ILE A 139 7.79 41.59 25.43
C ILE A 139 8.70 41.15 24.26
N THR A 140 10.00 41.35 24.39
CA THR A 140 10.96 40.94 23.36
C THR A 140 10.91 39.43 23.10
N ALA A 141 10.79 38.63 24.16
CA ALA A 141 10.65 37.19 24.06
C ALA A 141 9.37 36.75 23.33
N ILE A 142 8.24 37.41 23.61
CA ILE A 142 6.96 37.17 22.93
C ILE A 142 7.07 37.48 21.43
N ILE A 143 7.62 38.67 21.08
CA ILE A 143 7.81 39.07 19.67
C ILE A 143 8.73 38.07 18.95
N GLY A 144 9.83 37.70 19.57
CA GLY A 144 10.79 36.71 19.01
C GLY A 144 10.18 35.34 18.78
N THR A 145 9.44 34.83 19.77
CA THR A 145 8.74 33.55 19.69
C THR A 145 7.67 33.58 18.59
N ALA A 146 6.89 34.64 18.51
CA ALA A 146 5.89 34.84 17.46
C ALA A 146 6.53 34.87 16.05
N GLY A 147 7.71 35.52 15.93
CA GLY A 147 8.51 35.52 14.69
C GLY A 147 8.92 34.12 14.23
N ILE A 148 9.42 33.28 15.13
CA ILE A 148 9.84 31.90 14.80
C ILE A 148 8.61 31.02 14.50
N ILE A 149 7.52 31.17 15.24
CA ILE A 149 6.26 30.46 14.95
C ILE A 149 5.73 30.85 13.56
N SER A 150 5.71 32.13 13.22
CA SER A 150 5.27 32.58 11.89
C SER A 150 6.13 32.01 10.77
N MET A 151 7.45 31.90 11.00
CA MET A 151 8.37 31.29 10.06
C MET A 151 8.13 29.77 9.90
N THR A 152 7.77 29.08 10.99
CA THR A 152 7.37 27.67 10.96
C THR A 152 6.11 27.45 10.13
N LEU A 153 5.09 28.31 10.32
CA LEU A 153 3.85 28.26 9.53
C LEU A 153 4.09 28.60 8.05
N LEU A 154 5.01 29.50 7.75
CA LEU A 154 5.43 29.80 6.39
C LEU A 154 6.11 28.58 5.74
N THR A 155 6.98 27.91 6.49
CA THR A 155 7.62 26.65 6.05
C THR A 155 6.58 25.61 5.68
N GLU A 156 5.53 25.43 6.50
CA GLU A 156 4.43 24.51 6.20
C GLU A 156 3.78 24.82 4.85
N ARG A 157 3.39 26.09 4.66
CA ARG A 157 2.70 26.50 3.44
C ARG A 157 3.53 26.29 2.19
N LEU A 158 4.81 26.69 2.23
CA LEU A 158 5.70 26.59 1.07
C LEU A 158 6.16 25.16 0.77
N SER A 159 6.36 24.33 1.81
CA SER A 159 6.85 22.95 1.63
C SER A 159 5.76 21.96 1.26
N ARG A 160 4.48 22.26 1.54
CA ARG A 160 3.37 21.31 1.38
C ARG A 160 3.24 20.76 -0.04
N GLN A 161 3.28 21.62 -1.05
CA GLN A 161 3.13 21.21 -2.45
C GLN A 161 4.37 20.51 -2.98
N ALA A 162 5.57 21.02 -2.65
CA ALA A 162 6.83 20.40 -3.04
C ALA A 162 6.99 18.98 -2.44
N SER A 163 6.61 18.82 -1.17
CA SER A 163 6.65 17.53 -0.49
C SER A 163 5.67 16.52 -1.09
N LYS A 164 4.46 16.97 -1.47
CA LYS A 164 3.49 16.12 -2.16
C LYS A 164 4.00 15.67 -3.52
N SER A 165 4.53 16.58 -4.34
CA SER A 165 5.11 16.26 -5.65
C SER A 165 6.27 15.25 -5.52
N ALA A 166 7.17 15.45 -4.55
CA ALA A 166 8.26 14.52 -4.28
C ALA A 166 7.78 13.12 -3.86
N SER A 167 6.69 13.04 -3.10
CA SER A 167 6.07 11.77 -2.72
C SER A 167 5.47 11.05 -3.93
N ASP A 168 4.74 11.77 -4.79
CA ASP A 168 4.10 11.21 -5.98
C ASP A 168 5.14 10.71 -7.00
N THR A 169 6.22 11.48 -7.23
CA THR A 169 7.32 11.08 -8.13
C THR A 169 8.14 9.92 -7.54
N SER A 170 8.30 9.84 -6.22
CA SER A 170 8.92 8.69 -5.54
C SER A 170 8.12 7.40 -5.76
N ALA A 171 6.78 7.48 -5.65
CA ALA A 171 5.91 6.33 -5.91
C ALA A 171 5.96 5.88 -7.37
N ALA A 172 5.96 6.82 -8.33
CA ALA A 172 6.09 6.51 -9.75
C ALA A 172 7.43 5.81 -10.07
N ARG A 173 8.53 6.27 -9.43
CA ARG A 173 9.85 5.63 -9.55
C ARG A 173 9.82 4.19 -9.04
N GLN A 174 9.18 3.94 -7.89
CA GLN A 174 9.08 2.60 -7.32
C GLN A 174 8.31 1.64 -8.22
N VAL A 175 7.17 2.07 -8.77
CA VAL A 175 6.38 1.26 -9.73
C VAL A 175 7.21 0.86 -10.95
N LEU A 176 8.04 1.78 -11.48
CA LEU A 176 8.91 1.46 -12.61
C LEU A 176 10.03 0.48 -12.22
N ALA A 177 10.61 0.61 -11.01
CA ALA A 177 11.60 -0.33 -10.49
C ALA A 177 11.03 -1.74 -10.38
N ASP A 178 9.85 -1.87 -9.77
CA ASP A 178 9.15 -3.16 -9.60
C ASP A 178 8.77 -3.78 -10.95
N ALA A 179 8.31 -2.97 -11.91
CA ALA A 179 8.02 -3.44 -13.26
C ALA A 179 9.28 -3.94 -13.97
N THR A 180 10.41 -3.24 -13.82
CA THR A 180 11.69 -3.64 -14.39
C THR A 180 12.18 -4.95 -13.78
N GLN A 181 12.09 -5.10 -12.47
CA GLN A 181 12.49 -6.31 -11.76
C GLN A 181 11.64 -7.53 -12.15
N ARG A 182 10.31 -7.39 -12.20
CA ARG A 182 9.42 -8.48 -12.59
C ARG A 182 9.60 -8.94 -14.03
N ASN A 183 10.03 -8.05 -14.93
CA ASN A 183 10.21 -8.36 -16.35
C ASN A 183 11.69 -8.40 -16.77
N ALA A 184 12.61 -8.63 -15.81
CA ALA A 184 14.06 -8.57 -16.05
C ALA A 184 14.52 -9.53 -17.16
N GLU A 185 13.96 -10.73 -17.21
CA GLU A 185 14.25 -11.75 -18.24
C GLU A 185 13.89 -11.25 -19.64
N VAL A 186 12.68 -10.72 -19.80
CA VAL A 186 12.21 -10.19 -21.09
C VAL A 186 13.03 -8.96 -21.53
N ILE A 187 13.33 -8.05 -20.58
CA ILE A 187 14.13 -6.86 -20.83
C ILE A 187 15.52 -7.27 -21.33
N ARG A 188 16.12 -8.30 -20.72
CA ARG A 188 17.44 -8.81 -21.13
C ARG A 188 17.39 -9.55 -22.46
N ALA A 189 16.44 -10.46 -22.64
CA ALA A 189 16.31 -11.29 -23.84
C ALA A 189 16.05 -10.45 -25.10
N LEU A 190 15.27 -9.36 -24.97
CA LEU A 190 14.93 -8.47 -26.10
C LEU A 190 15.87 -7.27 -26.25
N GLY A 191 16.96 -7.18 -25.45
CA GLY A 191 17.91 -6.06 -25.52
C GLY A 191 17.30 -4.70 -25.20
N MET A 192 16.29 -4.66 -24.28
CA MET A 192 15.54 -3.44 -23.98
C MET A 192 16.19 -2.59 -22.88
N MET A 193 17.34 -2.99 -22.33
CA MET A 193 17.96 -2.37 -21.15
C MET A 193 18.17 -0.86 -21.34
N ASP A 194 18.75 -0.43 -22.46
CA ASP A 194 19.04 0.99 -22.73
C ASP A 194 17.77 1.85 -22.80
N ARG A 195 16.71 1.28 -23.41
CA ARG A 195 15.42 1.96 -23.50
C ARG A 195 14.77 2.13 -22.12
N PHE A 196 14.85 1.09 -21.29
CA PHE A 196 14.36 1.15 -19.91
C PHE A 196 15.22 2.07 -19.03
N SER A 197 16.55 2.08 -19.22
CA SER A 197 17.46 3.01 -18.56
C SER A 197 17.12 4.47 -18.90
N THR A 198 16.85 4.77 -20.16
CA THR A 198 16.41 6.12 -20.57
C THR A 198 15.11 6.52 -19.88
N ARG A 199 14.14 5.62 -19.85
CA ARG A 199 12.85 5.85 -19.15
C ARG A 199 13.03 6.00 -17.63
N TRP A 200 13.89 5.17 -17.04
CA TRP A 200 14.26 5.27 -15.63
C TRP A 200 14.90 6.63 -15.32
N ASN A 201 15.89 7.05 -16.11
CA ASN A 201 16.58 8.32 -15.92
C ASN A 201 15.61 9.49 -15.96
N ALA A 202 14.64 9.49 -16.89
CA ALA A 202 13.64 10.55 -16.98
C ALA A 202 12.74 10.62 -15.73
N VAL A 203 12.31 9.48 -15.20
CA VAL A 203 11.48 9.43 -13.97
C VAL A 203 12.32 9.81 -12.75
N ASN A 204 13.55 9.29 -12.67
CA ASN A 204 14.47 9.57 -11.57
C ASN A 204 14.90 11.04 -11.53
N GLU A 205 15.13 11.66 -12.67
CA GLU A 205 15.45 13.09 -12.75
C GLU A 205 14.32 13.97 -12.23
N ARG A 206 13.07 13.65 -12.58
CA ARG A 206 11.89 14.33 -12.00
C ARG A 206 11.83 14.19 -10.50
N TYR A 207 12.02 12.96 -10.01
CA TYR A 207 12.06 12.70 -8.57
C TYR A 207 13.15 13.50 -7.87
N LEU A 208 14.37 13.52 -8.43
CA LEU A 208 15.49 14.29 -7.86
C LEU A 208 15.19 15.80 -7.84
N LYS A 209 14.65 16.36 -8.94
CA LYS A 209 14.25 17.77 -8.99
C LYS A 209 13.20 18.12 -7.93
N ASP A 210 12.16 17.30 -7.79
CA ASP A 210 11.10 17.54 -6.80
C ASP A 210 11.61 17.36 -5.37
N ASN A 211 12.46 16.36 -5.13
CA ASN A 211 13.06 16.14 -3.82
C ASN A 211 14.04 17.24 -3.42
N ILE A 212 14.85 17.75 -4.36
CA ILE A 212 15.74 18.89 -4.14
C ILE A 212 14.91 20.13 -3.80
N ARG A 213 13.88 20.46 -4.58
CA ARG A 213 13.00 21.60 -4.30
C ARG A 213 12.38 21.52 -2.91
N ALA A 214 11.89 20.33 -2.52
CA ALA A 214 11.35 20.14 -1.18
C ALA A 214 12.44 20.35 -0.11
N SER A 215 13.64 19.79 -0.33
CA SER A 215 14.76 19.91 0.62
C SER A 215 15.29 21.33 0.73
N ASP A 216 15.35 22.08 -0.36
CA ASP A 216 15.79 23.49 -0.38
C ASP A 216 14.86 24.38 0.44
N VAL A 217 13.54 24.18 0.34
CA VAL A 217 12.58 24.92 1.16
C VAL A 217 12.84 24.67 2.65
N TYR A 218 13.02 23.39 3.04
CA TYR A 218 13.31 23.07 4.45
C TYR A 218 14.66 23.60 4.91
N ALA A 219 15.70 23.48 4.08
CA ALA A 219 17.06 23.90 4.41
C ALA A 219 17.12 25.43 4.57
N ASN A 220 16.58 26.18 3.62
CA ASN A 220 16.63 27.64 3.61
C ASN A 220 15.84 28.23 4.78
N LEU A 221 14.59 27.77 4.97
CA LEU A 221 13.75 28.29 6.06
C LEU A 221 14.22 27.79 7.43
N GLY A 222 14.73 26.57 7.52
CA GLY A 222 15.32 26.04 8.75
C GLY A 222 16.59 26.81 9.14
N SER A 223 17.46 27.13 8.17
CA SER A 223 18.65 27.96 8.41
C SER A 223 18.28 29.38 8.81
N ALA A 224 17.30 29.98 8.16
CA ALA A 224 16.82 31.31 8.51
C ALA A 224 16.21 31.35 9.93
N ALA A 225 15.44 30.33 10.32
CA ALA A 225 14.92 30.20 11.69
C ALA A 225 16.05 30.06 12.72
N LYS A 226 17.10 29.30 12.39
CA LYS A 226 18.27 29.16 13.26
C LYS A 226 19.04 30.47 13.41
N VAL A 227 19.23 31.22 12.33
CA VAL A 227 19.85 32.55 12.38
C VAL A 227 19.01 33.50 13.21
N LEU A 228 17.69 33.54 13.01
CA LEU A 228 16.77 34.35 13.80
C LEU A 228 16.86 34.03 15.29
N ARG A 229 16.96 32.76 15.65
CA ARG A 229 17.18 32.34 17.04
C ARG A 229 18.47 32.91 17.61
N PHE A 230 19.59 32.85 16.88
CA PHE A 230 20.86 33.39 17.35
C PHE A 230 20.78 34.92 17.52
N ILE A 231 20.13 35.63 16.62
CA ILE A 231 19.88 37.07 16.73
C ILE A 231 19.04 37.36 17.98
N LEU A 232 17.97 36.60 18.21
CA LEU A 232 17.10 36.77 19.38
C LEU A 232 17.86 36.47 20.69
N GLN A 233 18.64 35.40 20.73
CA GLN A 233 19.41 35.04 21.92
C GLN A 233 20.48 36.07 22.23
N SER A 234 21.21 36.58 21.22
CA SER A 234 22.19 37.66 21.37
C SER A 234 21.54 38.98 21.70
N GLY A 235 20.40 39.27 21.08
CA GLY A 235 19.58 40.46 21.36
C GLY A 235 19.07 40.48 22.80
N MET A 236 18.61 39.34 23.32
CA MET A 236 18.22 39.20 24.73
C MET A 236 19.37 39.50 25.69
N LEU A 237 20.58 39.03 25.36
CA LEU A 237 21.78 39.33 26.14
C LEU A 237 22.09 40.83 26.08
N GLY A 238 21.99 41.48 24.90
CA GLY A 238 22.20 42.90 24.71
C GLY A 238 21.16 43.78 25.45
N ILE A 239 19.90 43.41 25.37
CA ILE A 239 18.81 44.10 26.11
C ILE A 239 19.03 43.91 27.61
N GLY A 240 19.35 42.70 28.06
CA GLY A 240 19.70 42.45 29.47
C GLY A 240 20.87 43.29 29.94
N ALA A 241 21.95 43.40 29.13
CA ALA A 241 23.09 44.26 29.46
C ALA A 241 22.70 45.73 29.54
N ALA A 242 21.85 46.26 28.66
CA ALA A 242 21.38 47.63 28.72
C ALA A 242 20.56 47.92 30.01
N LEU A 243 19.73 46.92 30.42
CA LEU A 243 18.98 47.03 31.68
C LEU A 243 19.92 46.95 32.92
N VAL A 244 21.00 46.21 32.86
CA VAL A 244 22.01 46.16 33.94
C VAL A 244 22.72 47.51 34.02
N VAL A 245 23.16 48.09 32.90
CA VAL A 245 23.81 49.43 32.86
C VAL A 245 22.87 50.53 33.37
N SER A 246 21.57 50.39 33.21
CA SER A 246 20.57 51.32 33.72
C SER A 246 20.06 51.00 35.14
N ASP A 247 20.74 50.09 35.86
CA ASP A 247 20.38 49.63 37.21
C ASP A 247 18.95 49.08 37.37
N GLN A 248 18.32 48.61 36.24
CA GLN A 248 16.97 48.06 36.23
C GLN A 248 16.94 46.52 36.32
N ALA A 249 18.08 45.86 36.15
CA ALA A 249 18.23 44.39 36.24
C ALA A 249 19.60 44.00 36.80
N SER A 250 19.68 42.75 37.26
CA SER A 250 20.98 42.17 37.72
C SER A 250 21.73 41.46 36.60
N GLY A 251 23.03 41.24 36.75
CA GLY A 251 23.85 40.44 35.83
C GLY A 251 23.33 38.99 35.69
N GLY A 252 22.76 38.45 36.77
CA GLY A 252 22.15 37.13 36.75
C GLY A 252 20.88 37.06 35.92
N VAL A 253 20.04 38.09 35.96
CA VAL A 253 18.84 38.23 35.12
C VAL A 253 19.21 38.31 33.64
N MET A 254 20.27 39.05 33.28
CA MET A 254 20.79 39.10 31.90
C MET A 254 21.14 37.71 31.38
N MET A 255 21.91 36.93 32.13
CA MET A 255 22.31 35.58 31.71
C MET A 255 21.13 34.60 31.71
N ALA A 256 20.31 34.63 32.75
CA ALA A 256 19.13 33.77 32.88
C ALA A 256 18.13 33.97 31.74
N SER A 257 17.86 35.22 31.31
CA SER A 257 16.94 35.54 30.22
C SER A 257 17.42 34.98 28.87
N SER A 258 18.72 35.06 28.58
CA SER A 258 19.28 34.48 27.34
C SER A 258 19.17 32.95 27.31
N ILE A 259 19.37 32.27 28.44
CA ILE A 259 19.21 30.81 28.56
C ILE A 259 17.72 30.43 28.42
N LEU A 260 16.81 31.13 29.10
CA LEU A 260 15.38 30.91 29.03
C LEU A 260 14.86 31.08 27.61
N MET A 261 15.32 32.10 26.88
CA MET A 261 14.97 32.31 25.48
C MET A 261 15.35 31.12 24.61
N GLY A 262 16.59 30.60 24.80
CA GLY A 262 17.02 29.38 24.08
C GLY A 262 16.14 28.15 24.38
N ARG A 263 15.70 28.00 25.64
CA ARG A 263 14.79 26.92 26.06
C ARG A 263 13.39 27.09 25.52
N ALA A 264 12.83 28.28 25.51
CA ALA A 264 11.52 28.57 24.95
C ALA A 264 11.41 28.27 23.45
N LEU A 265 12.52 28.49 22.72
CA LEU A 265 12.55 28.28 21.26
C LEU A 265 12.89 26.85 20.84
N ALA A 266 13.51 26.04 21.72
CA ALA A 266 13.96 24.69 21.40
C ALA A 266 12.83 23.78 20.86
N PRO A 267 11.60 23.73 21.41
CA PRO A 267 10.52 22.92 20.87
C PRO A 267 10.15 23.30 19.43
N VAL A 268 10.16 24.60 19.11
CA VAL A 268 9.83 25.08 17.76
C VAL A 268 10.89 24.67 16.74
N GLU A 269 12.17 24.73 17.12
CA GLU A 269 13.26 24.25 16.26
C GLU A 269 13.21 22.74 16.01
N LEU A 270 12.97 21.96 17.06
CA LEU A 270 12.82 20.52 16.93
C LEU A 270 11.63 20.16 16.02
N ALA A 271 10.53 20.92 16.12
CA ALA A 271 9.40 20.76 15.24
C ALA A 271 9.77 21.08 13.77
N LEU A 272 10.50 22.16 13.53
CA LEU A 272 11.03 22.50 12.20
C LEU A 272 11.94 21.39 11.65
N GLY A 273 12.85 20.86 12.45
CA GLY A 273 13.76 19.78 12.06
C GLY A 273 13.04 18.47 11.70
N SER A 274 11.93 18.17 12.36
CA SER A 274 11.10 16.98 12.12
C SER A 274 9.90 17.22 11.20
N TRP A 275 9.77 18.44 10.62
CA TRP A 275 8.56 18.86 9.87
C TRP A 275 8.28 17.99 8.65
N LYS A 276 9.32 17.61 7.90
CA LYS A 276 9.20 16.69 6.75
C LYS A 276 8.59 15.35 7.16
N GLN A 277 9.04 14.81 8.29
CA GLN A 277 8.54 13.54 8.83
C GLN A 277 7.09 13.67 9.33
N LEU A 278 6.74 14.80 9.96
CA LEU A 278 5.38 15.10 10.39
C LEU A 278 4.41 15.13 9.21
N ILE A 279 4.76 15.84 8.12
CA ILE A 279 3.91 15.92 6.93
C ILE A 279 3.72 14.53 6.32
N ALA A 280 4.80 13.75 6.20
CA ALA A 280 4.74 12.39 5.68
C ALA A 280 3.84 11.49 6.56
N ALA A 281 4.01 11.52 7.88
CA ALA A 281 3.20 10.77 8.83
C ALA A 281 1.71 11.19 8.77
N ARG A 282 1.42 12.50 8.72
CA ARG A 282 0.04 13.01 8.61
C ARG A 282 -0.64 12.56 7.31
N GLN A 283 0.08 12.62 6.19
CA GLN A 283 -0.43 12.12 4.91
C GLN A 283 -0.63 10.61 4.94
N GLY A 284 0.29 9.86 5.54
CA GLY A 284 0.17 8.43 5.77
C GLY A 284 -1.06 8.06 6.58
N ILE A 285 -1.32 8.75 7.71
CA ILE A 285 -2.52 8.52 8.55
C ILE A 285 -3.81 8.71 7.75
N VAL A 286 -3.90 9.78 6.95
CA VAL A 286 -5.10 10.04 6.14
C VAL A 286 -5.31 8.91 5.13
N ARG A 287 -4.25 8.51 4.40
CA ARG A 287 -4.35 7.40 3.44
C ARG A 287 -4.67 6.07 4.12
N LEU A 288 -3.99 5.73 5.22
CA LEU A 288 -4.27 4.51 5.99
C LEU A 288 -5.71 4.46 6.47
N ARG A 289 -6.21 5.57 7.02
CA ARG A 289 -7.61 5.67 7.46
C ARG A 289 -8.59 5.44 6.31
N ASP A 290 -8.34 6.05 5.15
CA ASP A 290 -9.22 5.93 3.99
C ASP A 290 -9.17 4.50 3.40
N ILE A 291 -7.98 3.87 3.39
CA ILE A 291 -7.79 2.48 2.99
C ILE A 291 -8.51 1.54 3.97
N CYS A 292 -8.30 1.68 5.28
CA CYS A 292 -8.96 0.84 6.29
C CYS A 292 -10.48 0.96 6.22
N LYS A 293 -11.02 2.16 5.99
CA LYS A 293 -12.47 2.34 5.77
C LYS A 293 -12.96 1.65 4.50
N ALA A 294 -12.21 1.76 3.40
CA ALA A 294 -12.55 1.15 2.13
C ALA A 294 -12.44 -0.38 2.18
N THR A 295 -11.57 -0.94 3.01
CA THR A 295 -11.31 -2.38 3.13
C THR A 295 -11.85 -2.97 4.44
N ALA A 296 -12.65 -2.21 5.19
CA ALA A 296 -13.29 -2.71 6.41
C ALA A 296 -13.99 -4.05 6.11
N ARG A 297 -13.74 -5.04 6.96
CA ARG A 297 -14.45 -6.32 6.88
C ARG A 297 -15.95 -6.02 7.00
N PRO A 298 -16.79 -6.61 6.14
CA PRO A 298 -18.22 -6.68 6.44
C PRO A 298 -18.38 -7.32 7.83
N GLU A 299 -19.41 -6.93 8.55
CA GLU A 299 -19.77 -7.64 9.79
C GLU A 299 -19.92 -9.13 9.45
N GLU A 300 -19.26 -9.99 10.21
CA GLU A 300 -19.39 -11.44 10.01
C GLU A 300 -20.87 -11.82 10.12
N PRO A 301 -21.38 -12.67 9.19
CA PRO A 301 -22.77 -13.08 9.25
C PRO A 301 -23.06 -13.71 10.63
N ALA A 302 -24.13 -13.27 11.25
CA ALA A 302 -24.49 -13.66 12.62
C ALA A 302 -24.79 -15.16 12.77
N VAL A 303 -24.95 -15.91 11.68
CA VAL A 303 -25.32 -17.33 11.64
C VAL A 303 -24.45 -18.06 10.63
N ALA A 304 -23.78 -19.13 11.07
CA ALA A 304 -23.09 -20.06 10.18
C ALA A 304 -24.09 -20.78 9.29
N LEU A 305 -23.88 -20.73 7.98
CA LEU A 305 -24.72 -21.39 6.99
C LEU A 305 -24.34 -22.87 6.88
N PRO A 306 -25.31 -23.79 6.66
CA PRO A 306 -25.01 -25.20 6.46
C PRO A 306 -24.25 -25.42 5.14
N ARG A 307 -23.39 -26.47 5.10
CA ARG A 307 -22.65 -26.85 3.89
C ARG A 307 -23.61 -26.98 2.66
N PRO A 308 -23.31 -26.33 1.53
CA PRO A 308 -24.14 -26.44 0.34
C PRO A 308 -23.99 -27.83 -0.30
N PHE A 309 -25.10 -28.35 -0.86
CA PHE A 309 -25.14 -29.70 -1.43
C PHE A 309 -26.15 -29.90 -2.59
N ARG A 310 -26.94 -28.88 -2.96
CA ARG A 310 -28.02 -29.00 -3.95
C ARG A 310 -27.70 -28.37 -5.28
N GLU A 311 -27.52 -27.04 -5.32
CA GLU A 311 -27.45 -26.30 -6.57
C GLU A 311 -26.69 -24.98 -6.48
N LEU A 312 -26.18 -24.55 -7.62
CA LEU A 312 -25.69 -23.20 -7.88
C LEU A 312 -26.72 -22.47 -8.77
N THR A 313 -27.19 -21.31 -8.33
CA THR A 313 -28.11 -20.47 -9.08
C THR A 313 -27.49 -19.11 -9.34
N VAL A 314 -27.49 -18.68 -10.60
CA VAL A 314 -27.03 -17.38 -11.06
C VAL A 314 -28.23 -16.65 -11.67
N GLN A 315 -28.53 -15.44 -11.16
CA GLN A 315 -29.69 -14.66 -11.56
C GLN A 315 -29.26 -13.27 -12.03
N GLU A 316 -29.54 -12.95 -13.29
CA GLU A 316 -29.33 -11.63 -13.91
C GLU A 316 -27.97 -11.03 -13.68
N LEU A 317 -26.92 -11.88 -13.60
CA LEU A 317 -25.59 -11.50 -13.18
C LEU A 317 -24.94 -10.54 -14.19
N THR A 318 -24.60 -9.35 -13.72
CA THR A 318 -23.84 -8.34 -14.46
C THR A 318 -22.57 -8.00 -13.70
N VAL A 319 -21.42 -8.10 -14.36
CA VAL A 319 -20.09 -7.94 -13.73
C VAL A 319 -19.22 -7.01 -14.55
N ALA A 320 -18.53 -6.09 -13.88
CA ALA A 320 -17.49 -5.25 -14.46
C ALA A 320 -16.12 -5.58 -13.88
N ALA A 321 -15.07 -5.16 -14.57
CA ALA A 321 -13.73 -5.23 -13.99
C ALA A 321 -13.62 -4.24 -12.80
N PRO A 322 -12.93 -4.62 -11.73
CA PRO A 322 -12.73 -3.74 -10.59
C PRO A 322 -12.18 -2.36 -11.00
N GLY A 323 -12.76 -1.30 -10.44
CA GLY A 323 -12.39 0.09 -10.77
C GLY A 323 -12.97 0.62 -12.08
N THR A 324 -13.87 -0.12 -12.73
CA THR A 324 -14.61 0.34 -13.92
C THR A 324 -16.11 0.06 -13.75
N ASP A 325 -16.94 0.94 -14.31
CA ASP A 325 -18.40 0.75 -14.35
C ASP A 325 -18.87 0.10 -15.67
N ARG A 326 -17.92 -0.24 -16.55
CA ARG A 326 -18.25 -0.85 -17.85
C ARG A 326 -18.47 -2.35 -17.69
N PRO A 327 -19.67 -2.85 -17.88
CA PRO A 327 -19.97 -4.27 -17.73
C PRO A 327 -19.26 -5.10 -18.80
N ILE A 328 -18.60 -6.19 -18.36
CA ILE A 328 -17.97 -7.20 -19.22
C ILE A 328 -18.92 -8.39 -19.40
N VAL A 329 -19.59 -8.80 -18.32
CA VAL A 329 -20.64 -9.82 -18.33
C VAL A 329 -21.97 -9.13 -18.09
N GLN A 330 -23.00 -9.47 -18.86
CA GLN A 330 -24.28 -8.76 -18.84
C GLN A 330 -25.44 -9.76 -18.77
N ASN A 331 -26.28 -9.64 -17.74
CA ASN A 331 -27.53 -10.34 -17.55
C ASN A 331 -27.44 -11.86 -17.79
N VAL A 332 -26.48 -12.52 -17.16
CA VAL A 332 -26.31 -13.97 -17.28
C VAL A 332 -27.14 -14.68 -16.21
N SER A 333 -28.01 -15.61 -16.63
CA SER A 333 -28.83 -16.42 -15.74
C SER A 333 -28.75 -17.90 -16.11
N PHE A 334 -28.48 -18.75 -15.11
CA PHE A 334 -28.54 -20.22 -15.23
C PHE A 334 -28.62 -20.87 -13.85
N SER A 335 -29.05 -22.12 -13.81
CA SER A 335 -29.03 -22.94 -12.61
C SER A 335 -28.48 -24.33 -12.93
N ILE A 336 -27.63 -24.87 -12.04
CA ILE A 336 -27.04 -26.20 -12.18
C ILE A 336 -27.05 -26.93 -10.85
N LYS A 337 -27.33 -28.23 -10.90
CA LYS A 337 -27.44 -29.11 -9.73
C LYS A 337 -26.09 -29.73 -9.36
N ALA A 338 -25.99 -30.22 -8.12
CA ALA A 338 -24.89 -31.03 -7.66
C ALA A 338 -24.51 -32.16 -8.65
N GLY A 339 -23.23 -32.48 -8.78
CA GLY A 339 -22.72 -33.45 -9.73
C GLY A 339 -22.69 -33.00 -11.21
N THR A 340 -23.06 -31.73 -11.48
CA THR A 340 -23.01 -31.20 -12.84
C THR A 340 -21.62 -30.69 -13.19
N GLY A 341 -21.15 -31.02 -14.39
CA GLY A 341 -19.97 -30.41 -15.00
C GLY A 341 -20.39 -29.44 -16.10
N LEU A 342 -20.06 -28.16 -15.93
CA LEU A 342 -20.38 -27.11 -16.88
C LEU A 342 -19.15 -26.67 -17.67
N ALA A 343 -19.20 -26.78 -18.99
CA ALA A 343 -18.23 -26.19 -19.90
C ALA A 343 -18.58 -24.71 -20.14
N LEU A 344 -17.67 -23.81 -19.84
CA LEU A 344 -17.83 -22.39 -20.16
C LEU A 344 -17.08 -22.06 -21.46
N LEU A 345 -17.82 -21.86 -22.53
CA LEU A 345 -17.30 -21.69 -23.88
C LEU A 345 -17.49 -20.26 -24.40
N GLY A 346 -16.68 -19.87 -25.38
CA GLY A 346 -16.79 -18.56 -26.04
C GLY A 346 -15.43 -18.09 -26.58
N ALA A 347 -15.44 -17.09 -27.45
CA ALA A 347 -14.22 -16.49 -27.99
C ALA A 347 -13.34 -15.87 -26.90
N SER A 348 -12.07 -15.61 -27.20
CA SER A 348 -11.22 -14.81 -26.31
C SER A 348 -11.88 -13.45 -26.03
N ALA A 349 -11.73 -12.95 -24.82
CA ALA A 349 -12.37 -11.70 -24.34
C ALA A 349 -13.90 -11.70 -24.27
N SER A 350 -14.58 -12.86 -24.37
CA SER A 350 -16.06 -12.95 -24.22
C SER A 350 -16.56 -12.84 -22.78
N GLY A 351 -15.67 -12.69 -21.78
CA GLY A 351 -16.02 -12.54 -20.37
C GLY A 351 -15.97 -13.81 -19.52
N LYS A 352 -15.42 -14.94 -20.02
CA LYS A 352 -15.33 -16.22 -19.29
C LYS A 352 -14.61 -16.10 -17.95
N THR A 353 -13.40 -15.57 -17.96
CA THR A 353 -12.61 -15.35 -16.72
C THR A 353 -13.27 -14.34 -15.78
N THR A 354 -14.00 -13.36 -16.32
CA THR A 354 -14.80 -12.42 -15.52
C THR A 354 -15.95 -13.14 -14.81
N LEU A 355 -16.67 -13.99 -15.55
CA LEU A 355 -17.74 -14.81 -14.96
C LEU A 355 -17.19 -15.77 -13.92
N SER A 356 -16.07 -16.47 -14.18
CA SER A 356 -15.44 -17.39 -13.21
C SER A 356 -15.08 -16.69 -11.89
N LYS A 357 -14.49 -15.49 -11.96
CA LYS A 357 -14.15 -14.70 -10.78
C LYS A 357 -15.38 -14.24 -9.98
N ALA A 358 -16.48 -13.95 -10.66
CA ALA A 358 -17.72 -13.60 -10.00
C ALA A 358 -18.40 -14.82 -9.34
N LEU A 359 -18.35 -15.99 -9.98
CA LEU A 359 -18.90 -17.25 -9.44
C LEU A 359 -18.20 -17.71 -8.16
N VAL A 360 -16.93 -17.38 -7.98
CA VAL A 360 -16.16 -17.67 -6.75
C VAL A 360 -16.11 -16.49 -5.76
N GLY A 361 -16.86 -15.41 -6.01
CA GLY A 361 -16.96 -14.27 -5.11
C GLY A 361 -15.75 -13.32 -5.11
N ILE A 362 -14.76 -13.49 -6.03
CA ILE A 362 -13.60 -12.60 -6.13
C ILE A 362 -14.01 -11.21 -6.63
N TRP A 363 -14.88 -11.15 -7.65
CA TRP A 363 -15.39 -9.90 -8.19
C TRP A 363 -16.85 -9.71 -7.81
N PRO A 364 -17.22 -8.59 -7.20
CA PRO A 364 -18.60 -8.32 -6.83
C PRO A 364 -19.47 -8.12 -8.08
N ALA A 365 -20.71 -8.55 -8.01
CA ALA A 365 -21.71 -8.27 -9.02
C ALA A 365 -22.11 -6.79 -8.99
N LEU A 366 -22.28 -6.15 -10.17
CA LEU A 366 -22.94 -4.85 -10.28
C LEU A 366 -24.46 -5.00 -10.11
N HIS A 367 -25.01 -6.06 -10.71
CA HIS A 367 -26.42 -6.44 -10.60
C HIS A 367 -26.55 -7.96 -10.60
N GLY A 368 -27.65 -8.45 -10.05
CA GLY A 368 -27.90 -9.87 -9.95
C GLY A 368 -27.20 -10.53 -8.77
N THR A 369 -27.33 -11.84 -8.66
CA THR A 369 -26.79 -12.61 -7.53
C THR A 369 -26.30 -13.99 -7.97
N VAL A 370 -25.27 -14.48 -7.25
CA VAL A 370 -24.82 -15.88 -7.29
C VAL A 370 -25.21 -16.51 -5.95
N ARG A 371 -25.88 -17.66 -5.98
CA ARG A 371 -26.39 -18.34 -4.78
C ARG A 371 -25.97 -19.80 -4.75
N LEU A 372 -25.55 -20.25 -3.57
CA LEU A 372 -25.36 -21.67 -3.24
C LEU A 372 -26.52 -22.11 -2.34
N ASP A 373 -27.33 -23.07 -2.79
CA ASP A 373 -28.53 -23.55 -2.10
C ASP A 373 -29.48 -22.42 -1.62
N GLY A 374 -29.61 -21.37 -2.44
CA GLY A 374 -30.45 -20.21 -2.16
C GLY A 374 -29.76 -19.11 -1.35
N ALA A 375 -28.64 -19.36 -0.67
CA ALA A 375 -27.85 -18.35 0.04
C ALA A 375 -26.92 -17.60 -0.94
N ALA A 376 -26.95 -16.28 -0.97
CA ALA A 376 -26.08 -15.46 -1.78
C ALA A 376 -24.63 -15.51 -1.24
N LEU A 377 -23.62 -15.34 -2.13
CA LEU A 377 -22.21 -15.47 -1.72
C LEU A 377 -21.78 -14.47 -0.64
N ASP A 378 -22.40 -13.30 -0.59
CA ASP A 378 -22.15 -12.25 0.40
C ASP A 378 -22.74 -12.55 1.80
N GLN A 379 -23.59 -13.58 1.91
CA GLN A 379 -24.14 -14.06 3.17
C GLN A 379 -23.21 -15.08 3.87
N TRP A 380 -22.16 -15.53 3.20
CA TRP A 380 -21.17 -16.44 3.77
C TRP A 380 -20.00 -15.66 4.34
N SER A 381 -19.39 -16.16 5.44
CA SER A 381 -18.07 -15.70 5.82
C SER A 381 -17.05 -16.09 4.74
N ASN A 382 -15.96 -15.32 4.58
CA ASN A 382 -14.93 -15.66 3.60
C ASN A 382 -14.28 -17.02 3.89
N GLU A 383 -14.16 -17.39 5.15
CA GLU A 383 -13.56 -18.64 5.62
C GLU A 383 -14.47 -19.83 5.30
N ASP A 384 -15.76 -19.72 5.62
CA ASP A 384 -16.73 -20.77 5.31
C ASP A 384 -16.89 -20.95 3.81
N LEU A 385 -17.05 -19.84 3.07
CA LEU A 385 -17.17 -19.88 1.61
C LEU A 385 -15.92 -20.52 0.98
N GLY A 386 -14.73 -20.17 1.46
CA GLY A 386 -13.46 -20.72 1.02
C GLY A 386 -13.34 -22.23 1.20
N SER A 387 -13.98 -22.80 2.25
CA SER A 387 -14.01 -24.25 2.48
C SER A 387 -14.89 -24.98 1.46
N HIS A 388 -15.90 -24.31 0.90
CA HIS A 388 -16.87 -24.89 -0.04
C HIS A 388 -16.55 -24.58 -1.51
N ILE A 389 -15.54 -23.73 -1.78
CA ILE A 389 -15.11 -23.36 -3.13
C ILE A 389 -13.69 -23.85 -3.42
N GLY A 390 -13.55 -24.49 -4.57
CA GLY A 390 -12.26 -24.79 -5.20
C GLY A 390 -12.02 -23.87 -6.40
N TYR A 391 -10.89 -23.21 -6.46
CA TYR A 391 -10.55 -22.31 -7.55
C TYR A 391 -9.14 -22.54 -8.09
N LEU A 392 -9.05 -22.78 -9.40
CA LEU A 392 -7.78 -22.81 -10.12
C LEU A 392 -7.79 -21.65 -11.13
N PRO A 393 -7.01 -20.59 -10.89
CA PRO A 393 -6.87 -19.49 -11.83
C PRO A 393 -6.04 -19.88 -13.05
N GLN A 394 -6.13 -19.11 -14.14
CA GLN A 394 -5.36 -19.29 -15.36
C GLN A 394 -3.83 -19.23 -15.08
N ASP A 395 -3.39 -18.25 -14.29
CA ASP A 395 -2.01 -18.13 -13.83
C ASP A 395 -1.90 -18.70 -12.41
N VAL A 396 -1.33 -19.89 -12.29
CA VAL A 396 -1.17 -20.57 -11.01
C VAL A 396 0.04 -20.03 -10.25
N ALA A 397 -0.23 -19.26 -9.20
CA ALA A 397 0.76 -18.85 -8.22
C ALA A 397 0.73 -19.78 -7.00
N LEU A 398 1.91 -20.27 -6.61
CA LEU A 398 2.11 -21.01 -5.36
C LEU A 398 2.80 -20.08 -4.35
N PHE A 399 2.52 -20.31 -3.07
CA PHE A 399 3.08 -19.53 -1.99
C PHE A 399 4.37 -20.16 -1.47
N ASP A 400 5.23 -19.35 -0.86
CA ASP A 400 6.42 -19.84 -0.18
C ASP A 400 6.00 -20.73 1.00
N GLY A 401 6.53 -21.95 1.02
CA GLY A 401 6.16 -23.00 1.96
C GLY A 401 6.40 -24.37 1.36
N SER A 402 5.94 -25.44 2.01
CA SER A 402 5.99 -26.79 1.48
C SER A 402 4.90 -27.05 0.42
N ILE A 403 5.03 -28.13 -0.31
CA ILE A 403 3.98 -28.62 -1.22
C ILE A 403 2.71 -28.95 -0.42
N ALA A 404 2.87 -29.59 0.74
CA ALA A 404 1.75 -29.90 1.63
C ALA A 404 1.00 -28.62 2.05
N ASP A 405 1.71 -27.58 2.50
CA ASP A 405 1.12 -26.30 2.91
C ASP A 405 0.30 -25.68 1.77
N ASN A 406 0.83 -25.73 0.55
CA ASN A 406 0.12 -25.21 -0.63
C ASN A 406 -1.14 -26.01 -0.96
N ILE A 407 -1.14 -27.34 -0.79
CA ILE A 407 -2.32 -28.18 -1.05
C ILE A 407 -3.37 -27.95 0.02
N CYS A 408 -2.99 -27.95 1.32
CA CYS A 408 -3.92 -27.76 2.42
C CYS A 408 -4.33 -26.29 2.65
N ARG A 409 -3.93 -25.38 1.75
CA ARG A 409 -4.26 -23.95 1.83
C ARG A 409 -3.75 -23.27 3.11
N PHE A 410 -2.61 -23.75 3.65
CA PHE A 410 -2.00 -23.29 4.91
C PHE A 410 -2.90 -23.49 6.14
N ASP A 411 -3.78 -24.50 6.12
CA ASP A 411 -4.58 -24.86 7.27
C ASP A 411 -3.69 -25.58 8.31
N GLU A 412 -3.60 -25.00 9.53
CA GLU A 412 -2.80 -25.55 10.62
C GLU A 412 -3.36 -26.91 11.14
N ASN A 413 -4.65 -27.16 10.93
CA ASN A 413 -5.34 -28.39 11.33
C ASN A 413 -5.50 -29.38 10.17
N ALA A 414 -4.69 -29.27 9.12
CA ALA A 414 -4.82 -30.09 7.92
C ALA A 414 -4.68 -31.58 8.20
N ASN A 415 -5.60 -32.38 7.64
CA ASN A 415 -5.53 -33.82 7.67
C ASN A 415 -4.62 -34.34 6.55
N SER A 416 -3.59 -35.16 6.90
CA SER A 416 -2.67 -35.77 5.95
C SER A 416 -3.39 -36.63 4.92
N ASP A 417 -4.43 -37.37 5.28
CA ASP A 417 -5.20 -38.18 4.36
C ASP A 417 -5.94 -37.34 3.30
N ALA A 418 -6.45 -36.17 3.72
CA ALA A 418 -7.09 -35.22 2.80
C ALA A 418 -6.08 -34.63 1.81
N ILE A 419 -4.84 -34.33 2.25
CA ILE A 419 -3.76 -33.88 1.38
C ILE A 419 -3.41 -34.96 0.35
N LEU A 420 -3.24 -36.20 0.80
CA LEU A 420 -2.95 -37.35 -0.08
C LEU A 420 -4.07 -37.56 -1.09
N LYS A 421 -5.33 -37.57 -0.65
CA LYS A 421 -6.50 -37.70 -1.51
C LYS A 421 -6.52 -36.60 -2.59
N ALA A 422 -6.33 -35.36 -2.21
CA ALA A 422 -6.29 -34.23 -3.15
C ALA A 422 -5.16 -34.36 -4.18
N ALA A 423 -3.96 -34.77 -3.74
CA ALA A 423 -2.81 -35.02 -4.62
C ALA A 423 -3.04 -36.18 -5.59
N GLN A 424 -3.69 -37.26 -5.14
CA GLN A 424 -4.06 -38.42 -5.97
C GLN A 424 -5.12 -38.02 -7.03
N ILE A 425 -6.16 -37.29 -6.61
CA ILE A 425 -7.18 -36.78 -7.54
C ILE A 425 -6.55 -35.90 -8.62
N ALA A 426 -5.64 -34.99 -8.24
CA ALA A 426 -4.95 -34.11 -9.17
C ALA A 426 -3.84 -34.80 -10.00
N GLY A 427 -3.54 -36.05 -9.73
CA GLY A 427 -2.47 -36.83 -10.41
C GLY A 427 -1.08 -36.26 -10.19
N VAL A 428 -0.81 -35.68 -9.02
CA VAL A 428 0.49 -35.10 -8.66
C VAL A 428 1.22 -35.92 -7.60
N HIS A 429 0.58 -36.91 -6.97
CA HIS A 429 1.14 -37.73 -5.90
C HIS A 429 2.47 -38.38 -6.27
N ASP A 430 2.53 -39.12 -7.36
CA ASP A 430 3.74 -39.81 -7.80
C ASP A 430 4.88 -38.86 -8.18
N ILE A 431 4.52 -37.66 -8.64
CA ILE A 431 5.48 -36.59 -8.95
C ILE A 431 6.09 -36.06 -7.65
N ILE A 432 5.26 -35.83 -6.63
CA ILE A 432 5.70 -35.34 -5.32
C ILE A 432 6.65 -36.37 -4.67
N LEU A 433 6.34 -37.65 -4.73
CA LEU A 433 7.19 -38.71 -4.14
C LEU A 433 8.58 -38.84 -4.79
N ARG A 434 8.75 -38.34 -6.03
CA ARG A 434 10.05 -38.29 -6.71
C ARG A 434 10.90 -37.09 -6.31
N LEU A 435 10.34 -36.12 -5.59
CA LEU A 435 11.08 -34.98 -5.08
C LEU A 435 11.89 -35.37 -3.83
N PRO A 436 13.04 -34.75 -3.58
CA PRO A 436 13.96 -35.18 -2.49
C PRO A 436 13.30 -35.22 -1.11
N GLU A 437 12.39 -34.28 -0.81
CA GLU A 437 11.70 -34.18 0.48
C GLU A 437 10.20 -34.51 0.38
N GLY A 438 9.76 -35.07 -0.76
CA GLY A 438 8.35 -35.40 -0.97
C GLY A 438 7.41 -34.22 -0.73
N TYR A 439 6.39 -34.42 0.10
CA TYR A 439 5.42 -33.38 0.46
C TYR A 439 6.00 -32.20 1.28
N ALA A 440 7.14 -32.43 1.97
CA ALA A 440 7.84 -31.37 2.72
C ALA A 440 8.74 -30.50 1.83
N THR A 441 8.87 -30.83 0.53
CA THR A 441 9.68 -30.05 -0.42
C THR A 441 9.23 -28.59 -0.41
N ARG A 442 10.16 -27.69 -0.08
CA ARG A 442 9.93 -26.25 -0.11
C ARG A 442 9.95 -25.71 -1.52
N ILE A 443 8.91 -24.99 -1.86
CA ILE A 443 8.74 -24.33 -3.15
C ILE A 443 8.84 -22.82 -2.90
N GLY A 444 9.94 -22.17 -3.26
CA GLY A 444 10.12 -20.72 -3.07
C GLY A 444 9.00 -19.89 -3.71
N GLN A 445 9.12 -18.56 -3.59
CA GLN A 445 8.12 -17.61 -4.11
C GLN A 445 7.72 -17.92 -5.56
N GLY A 446 6.42 -18.01 -5.82
CA GLY A 446 5.86 -18.30 -7.15
C GLY A 446 6.06 -19.73 -7.62
N GLY A 447 6.58 -20.64 -6.79
CA GLY A 447 6.82 -22.05 -7.16
C GLY A 447 7.96 -22.22 -8.16
N MET A 448 9.01 -21.39 -8.09
CA MET A 448 10.13 -21.38 -9.04
C MET A 448 10.89 -22.70 -9.15
N SER A 449 10.84 -23.54 -8.12
CA SER A 449 11.48 -24.87 -8.11
C SER A 449 10.71 -25.94 -8.89
N LEU A 450 9.46 -25.66 -9.30
CA LEU A 450 8.60 -26.59 -10.02
C LEU A 450 8.44 -26.19 -11.49
N SER A 451 8.29 -27.17 -12.39
CA SER A 451 7.90 -26.91 -13.77
C SER A 451 6.48 -26.33 -13.84
N ALA A 452 6.11 -25.67 -14.95
CA ALA A 452 4.78 -25.11 -15.14
C ALA A 452 3.66 -26.16 -14.99
N GLY A 453 3.86 -27.37 -15.54
CA GLY A 453 2.91 -28.48 -15.41
C GLY A 453 2.81 -29.03 -13.98
N GLN A 454 3.92 -29.07 -13.23
CA GLN A 454 3.90 -29.46 -11.81
C GLN A 454 3.15 -28.42 -10.98
N ARG A 455 3.42 -27.11 -11.20
CA ARG A 455 2.66 -26.02 -10.54
C ARG A 455 1.18 -26.12 -10.81
N GLN A 456 0.78 -26.40 -12.06
CA GLN A 456 -0.62 -26.58 -12.46
C GLN A 456 -1.29 -27.72 -11.69
N ARG A 457 -0.62 -28.88 -11.58
CA ARG A 457 -1.15 -30.04 -10.85
C ARG A 457 -1.21 -29.80 -9.33
N VAL A 458 -0.22 -29.15 -8.73
CA VAL A 458 -0.28 -28.74 -7.31
C VAL A 458 -1.41 -27.72 -7.09
N GLY A 459 -1.60 -26.76 -8.00
CA GLY A 459 -2.73 -25.82 -7.97
C GLY A 459 -4.08 -26.53 -8.09
N LEU A 460 -4.18 -27.58 -8.91
CA LEU A 460 -5.38 -28.41 -8.99
C LEU A 460 -5.62 -29.18 -7.68
N ALA A 461 -4.57 -29.76 -7.06
CA ALA A 461 -4.68 -30.43 -5.75
C ALA A 461 -5.20 -29.44 -4.69
N ARG A 462 -4.69 -28.21 -4.66
CA ARG A 462 -5.19 -27.13 -3.79
C ARG A 462 -6.67 -26.78 -4.06
N ALA A 463 -7.08 -26.79 -5.33
CA ALA A 463 -8.45 -26.49 -5.70
C ALA A 463 -9.44 -27.58 -5.26
N VAL A 464 -9.04 -28.84 -5.20
CA VAL A 464 -9.90 -29.99 -4.83
C VAL A 464 -9.78 -30.39 -3.36
N TYR A 465 -8.87 -29.78 -2.60
CA TYR A 465 -8.67 -30.08 -1.19
C TYR A 465 -9.94 -29.80 -0.37
N GLY A 466 -10.32 -30.73 0.51
CA GLY A 466 -11.49 -30.61 1.39
C GLY A 466 -12.83 -30.91 0.70
N ASP A 467 -12.83 -31.49 -0.49
CA ASP A 467 -14.02 -31.87 -1.26
C ASP A 467 -15.02 -30.69 -1.42
N PRO A 468 -14.61 -29.57 -2.05
CA PRO A 468 -15.45 -28.39 -2.18
C PRO A 468 -16.70 -28.66 -3.03
N PHE A 469 -17.80 -27.97 -2.71
CA PHE A 469 -19.06 -28.11 -3.44
C PHE A 469 -19.03 -27.46 -4.84
N LEU A 470 -18.43 -26.29 -4.96
CA LEU A 470 -18.26 -25.57 -6.22
C LEU A 470 -16.77 -25.55 -6.60
N ILE A 471 -16.42 -26.06 -7.77
CA ILE A 471 -15.05 -26.03 -8.29
C ILE A 471 -15.04 -25.31 -9.62
N VAL A 472 -14.21 -24.27 -9.72
CA VAL A 472 -14.06 -23.46 -10.93
C VAL A 472 -12.60 -23.54 -11.40
N LEU A 473 -12.42 -24.05 -12.62
CA LEU A 473 -11.11 -24.27 -13.24
C LEU A 473 -10.99 -23.39 -14.50
N ASP A 474 -10.06 -22.43 -14.45
CA ASP A 474 -9.81 -21.52 -15.58
C ASP A 474 -8.57 -22.00 -16.36
N GLU A 475 -8.79 -22.54 -17.57
CA GLU A 475 -7.78 -23.12 -18.46
C GLU A 475 -6.87 -24.15 -17.77
N PRO A 476 -7.42 -25.18 -17.07
CA PRO A 476 -6.64 -26.09 -16.24
C PRO A 476 -5.63 -26.94 -17.00
N ASN A 477 -5.70 -27.02 -18.29
CA ASN A 477 -4.89 -27.83 -19.18
C ASN A 477 -3.80 -27.03 -19.96
N ALA A 478 -3.59 -25.75 -19.63
CA ALA A 478 -2.67 -24.90 -20.40
C ALA A 478 -1.22 -25.41 -20.46
N ASN A 479 -0.74 -26.02 -19.37
CA ASN A 479 0.66 -26.48 -19.23
C ASN A 479 0.78 -27.99 -18.99
N LEU A 480 -0.26 -28.76 -19.33
CA LEU A 480 -0.28 -30.21 -19.11
C LEU A 480 0.16 -30.96 -20.35
N ASP A 481 0.89 -32.04 -20.12
CA ASP A 481 1.14 -33.14 -21.08
C ASP A 481 -0.07 -34.07 -21.21
N THR A 482 -0.03 -35.05 -22.09
CA THR A 482 -1.11 -36.01 -22.32
C THR A 482 -1.52 -36.76 -21.05
N ASP A 483 -0.57 -37.12 -20.22
CA ASP A 483 -0.84 -37.80 -18.94
C ASP A 483 -1.53 -36.87 -17.95
N GLY A 484 -1.13 -35.61 -17.94
CA GLY A 484 -1.79 -34.54 -17.15
C GLY A 484 -3.20 -34.26 -17.61
N GLU A 485 -3.47 -34.24 -18.91
CA GLU A 485 -4.84 -34.06 -19.44
C GLU A 485 -5.74 -35.24 -19.07
N ASN A 486 -5.21 -36.46 -19.12
CA ASN A 486 -5.93 -37.66 -18.69
C ASN A 486 -6.20 -37.66 -17.18
N ALA A 487 -5.24 -37.20 -16.38
CA ALA A 487 -5.39 -37.05 -14.94
C ALA A 487 -6.46 -36.00 -14.62
N LEU A 488 -6.44 -34.84 -15.29
CA LEU A 488 -7.45 -33.79 -15.17
C LEU A 488 -8.87 -34.30 -15.50
N SER A 489 -9.01 -35.02 -16.60
CA SER A 489 -10.31 -35.58 -17.01
C SER A 489 -10.86 -36.57 -15.97
N ARG A 490 -9.99 -37.46 -15.42
CA ARG A 490 -10.33 -38.35 -14.29
C ARG A 490 -10.70 -37.56 -13.03
N ALA A 491 -9.93 -36.51 -12.70
CA ALA A 491 -10.22 -35.66 -11.56
C ALA A 491 -11.60 -35.03 -11.66
N ILE A 492 -11.96 -34.47 -12.83
CA ILE A 492 -13.29 -33.89 -13.08
C ILE A 492 -14.39 -34.95 -12.89
N GLN A 493 -14.20 -36.16 -13.38
CA GLN A 493 -15.17 -37.25 -13.21
C GLN A 493 -15.35 -37.66 -11.73
N ILE A 494 -14.24 -37.82 -10.99
CA ILE A 494 -14.30 -38.14 -9.55
C ILE A 494 -15.05 -37.07 -8.79
N MET A 495 -14.68 -35.80 -8.97
CA MET A 495 -15.32 -34.67 -8.27
C MET A 495 -16.82 -34.61 -8.54
N ARG A 496 -17.26 -34.82 -9.78
CA ARG A 496 -18.68 -34.79 -10.15
C ARG A 496 -19.45 -35.99 -9.63
N GLN A 497 -18.93 -37.21 -9.86
CA GLN A 497 -19.70 -38.43 -9.65
C GLN A 497 -19.61 -38.93 -8.19
N GLN A 498 -18.44 -38.86 -7.58
CA GLN A 498 -18.23 -39.35 -6.21
C GLN A 498 -18.51 -38.28 -5.16
N ASN A 499 -17.97 -37.05 -5.37
CA ASN A 499 -18.10 -35.97 -4.39
C ASN A 499 -19.36 -35.11 -4.61
N GLN A 500 -20.12 -35.33 -5.69
CA GLN A 500 -21.31 -34.56 -6.06
C GLN A 500 -21.02 -33.04 -6.19
N SER A 501 -19.76 -32.68 -6.50
CA SER A 501 -19.38 -31.28 -6.70
C SER A 501 -19.90 -30.74 -8.02
N ILE A 502 -20.21 -29.45 -8.05
CA ILE A 502 -20.41 -28.70 -9.29
C ILE A 502 -19.05 -28.30 -9.83
N VAL A 503 -18.72 -28.73 -11.05
CA VAL A 503 -17.40 -28.44 -11.67
C VAL A 503 -17.62 -27.57 -12.90
N ILE A 504 -17.11 -26.33 -12.87
CA ILE A 504 -17.14 -25.39 -13.99
C ILE A 504 -15.74 -25.31 -14.60
N VAL A 505 -15.63 -25.57 -15.89
CA VAL A 505 -14.34 -25.58 -16.59
C VAL A 505 -14.37 -24.62 -17.77
N ILE A 506 -13.44 -23.69 -17.79
CA ILE A 506 -13.12 -22.88 -18.96
C ILE A 506 -12.02 -23.60 -19.72
N SER A 507 -12.32 -24.12 -20.90
CA SER A 507 -11.30 -24.77 -21.73
C SER A 507 -11.69 -24.69 -23.20
N HIS A 508 -10.68 -24.67 -24.05
CA HIS A 508 -10.82 -24.77 -25.50
C HIS A 508 -10.42 -26.18 -26.01
N ARG A 509 -9.95 -27.07 -25.14
CA ARG A 509 -9.48 -28.42 -25.51
C ARG A 509 -10.57 -29.48 -25.34
N PRO A 510 -10.78 -30.34 -26.34
CA PRO A 510 -11.81 -31.38 -26.30
C PRO A 510 -11.66 -32.36 -25.14
N SER A 511 -10.42 -32.68 -24.73
CA SER A 511 -10.14 -33.63 -23.65
C SER A 511 -10.81 -33.27 -22.33
N ALA A 512 -10.78 -32.01 -21.94
CA ALA A 512 -11.45 -31.53 -20.73
C ALA A 512 -12.97 -31.44 -20.87
N LEU A 513 -13.46 -31.17 -22.09
CA LEU A 513 -14.89 -31.01 -22.37
C LEU A 513 -15.65 -32.34 -22.35
N ASN A 514 -15.00 -33.46 -22.69
CA ASN A 514 -15.65 -34.79 -22.72
C ASN A 514 -16.06 -35.28 -21.31
N ALA A 515 -15.45 -34.73 -20.25
CA ALA A 515 -15.81 -35.05 -18.86
C ALA A 515 -17.00 -34.23 -18.33
N LEU A 516 -17.57 -33.31 -19.15
CA LEU A 516 -18.63 -32.38 -18.77
C LEU A 516 -19.94 -32.75 -19.44
N ASN A 517 -21.07 -32.41 -18.80
CA ASN A 517 -22.41 -32.75 -19.32
C ASN A 517 -23.24 -31.52 -19.76
N MET A 518 -22.92 -30.34 -19.29
CA MET A 518 -23.60 -29.10 -19.65
C MET A 518 -22.61 -28.08 -20.25
N ALA A 519 -23.11 -27.20 -21.10
CA ALA A 519 -22.32 -26.11 -21.66
C ALA A 519 -23.09 -24.78 -21.61
N LEU A 520 -22.34 -23.72 -21.30
CA LEU A 520 -22.78 -22.32 -21.39
C LEU A 520 -21.86 -21.59 -22.38
N VAL A 521 -22.46 -21.02 -23.41
CA VAL A 521 -21.72 -20.25 -24.43
C VAL A 521 -21.88 -18.77 -24.18
N LEU A 522 -20.73 -18.08 -24.00
CA LEU A 522 -20.67 -16.63 -23.87
C LEU A 522 -20.24 -15.98 -25.19
N TYR A 523 -20.99 -14.97 -25.60
CA TYR A 523 -20.64 -14.10 -26.72
C TYR A 523 -20.84 -12.63 -26.31
N GLU A 524 -19.79 -11.82 -26.42
CA GLU A 524 -19.81 -10.39 -26.02
C GLU A 524 -20.39 -10.14 -24.62
N GLY A 525 -20.06 -11.00 -23.67
CA GLY A 525 -20.49 -10.88 -22.27
C GLY A 525 -21.90 -11.40 -21.98
N LYS A 526 -22.62 -11.93 -22.97
CA LYS A 526 -23.98 -12.44 -22.80
C LYS A 526 -24.03 -13.97 -22.97
N ALA A 527 -24.94 -14.62 -22.25
CA ALA A 527 -25.22 -16.03 -22.43
C ALA A 527 -26.05 -16.20 -23.70
N VAL A 528 -25.49 -16.89 -24.70
CA VAL A 528 -26.16 -17.14 -26.01
C VAL A 528 -26.82 -18.51 -26.05
N ALA A 529 -26.20 -19.50 -25.39
CA ALA A 529 -26.75 -20.85 -25.31
C ALA A 529 -26.40 -21.50 -23.98
N PHE A 530 -27.32 -22.26 -23.41
CA PHE A 530 -27.14 -23.07 -22.21
C PHE A 530 -27.91 -24.39 -22.38
N GLY A 531 -27.27 -25.51 -22.13
CA GLY A 531 -27.88 -26.83 -22.26
C GLY A 531 -26.87 -27.99 -22.27
N PRO A 532 -27.29 -29.21 -22.58
CA PRO A 532 -26.42 -30.38 -22.68
C PRO A 532 -25.26 -30.18 -23.67
N CYS A 533 -24.05 -30.61 -23.32
CA CYS A 533 -22.87 -30.44 -24.18
C CYS A 533 -23.10 -30.96 -25.61
N GLN A 534 -23.73 -32.14 -25.76
CA GLN A 534 -23.95 -32.75 -27.07
C GLN A 534 -24.80 -31.87 -27.99
N GLU A 535 -25.86 -31.26 -27.48
CA GLU A 535 -26.74 -30.37 -28.25
C GLU A 535 -26.03 -29.06 -28.62
N ILE A 536 -25.30 -28.48 -27.67
CA ILE A 536 -24.57 -27.25 -27.89
C ILE A 536 -23.42 -27.44 -28.89
N PHE A 537 -22.64 -28.52 -28.78
CA PHE A 537 -21.60 -28.83 -29.76
C PHE A 537 -22.13 -29.09 -31.16
N ALA A 538 -23.27 -29.81 -31.28
CA ALA A 538 -23.93 -30.02 -32.57
C ALA A 538 -24.39 -28.69 -33.21
N ARG A 539 -24.90 -27.78 -32.42
CA ARG A 539 -25.29 -26.43 -32.90
C ARG A 539 -24.08 -25.59 -33.31
N VAL A 540 -22.99 -25.58 -32.51
CA VAL A 540 -21.79 -24.82 -32.82
C VAL A 540 -21.02 -25.42 -34.00
N ALA A 541 -21.00 -26.75 -34.17
CA ALA A 541 -20.40 -27.43 -35.32
C ALA A 541 -21.24 -27.31 -36.61
N GLY A 542 -22.58 -27.23 -36.50
CA GLY A 542 -23.50 -27.08 -37.63
C GLY A 542 -23.74 -25.65 -38.12
N THR A 543 -23.47 -24.68 -37.28
CA THR A 543 -23.39 -23.27 -37.65
C THR A 543 -21.95 -22.89 -37.97
N LYS A 544 -21.58 -22.87 -39.29
CA LYS A 544 -20.61 -21.86 -39.75
C LYS A 544 -20.99 -20.57 -39.03
N ALA A 545 -20.04 -19.93 -38.36
CA ALA A 545 -20.23 -18.68 -37.63
C ALA A 545 -21.28 -17.82 -38.39
N PRO A 546 -22.29 -17.25 -37.71
CA PRO A 546 -23.17 -16.32 -38.38
C PRO A 546 -22.26 -15.29 -39.04
N ALA A 547 -22.27 -15.21 -40.35
CA ALA A 547 -21.60 -14.15 -41.07
C ALA A 547 -22.13 -12.89 -40.40
N GLY A 548 -21.24 -12.16 -39.73
CA GLY A 548 -21.55 -10.84 -39.20
C GLY A 548 -22.32 -10.11 -40.29
N PRO A 549 -23.31 -9.25 -39.96
CA PRO A 549 -24.12 -8.57 -40.97
C PRO A 549 -23.15 -8.06 -42.03
N ALA A 550 -23.38 -8.54 -43.26
CA ALA A 550 -22.58 -8.15 -44.40
C ALA A 550 -22.52 -6.63 -44.36
N VAL A 551 -21.36 -6.10 -44.04
CA VAL A 551 -21.08 -4.69 -44.24
C VAL A 551 -21.19 -4.54 -45.72
N THR A 552 -22.37 -4.17 -46.19
CA THR A 552 -22.58 -3.63 -47.54
C THR A 552 -21.62 -2.47 -47.61
N HIS A 553 -20.48 -2.68 -48.25
CA HIS A 553 -19.61 -1.59 -48.66
C HIS A 553 -20.51 -0.68 -49.51
N ALA A 554 -21.03 0.36 -48.88
CA ALA A 554 -21.57 1.49 -49.61
C ALA A 554 -20.45 1.91 -50.58
N ALA A 555 -20.83 1.96 -51.86
CA ALA A 555 -19.97 2.32 -52.96
C ALA A 555 -19.11 3.53 -52.53
N ALA A 556 -17.79 3.43 -52.71
CA ALA A 556 -16.88 4.51 -52.43
C ALA A 556 -17.39 5.78 -53.13
N PRO A 557 -17.46 6.92 -52.44
CA PRO A 557 -17.79 8.17 -53.11
C PRO A 557 -16.77 8.43 -54.22
N PRO A 558 -17.18 9.05 -55.37
CA PRO A 558 -16.30 9.29 -56.49
C PRO A 558 -15.09 10.10 -56.02
N ARG A 559 -13.87 9.65 -56.36
CA ARG A 559 -12.63 10.37 -56.11
C ARG A 559 -12.76 11.78 -56.67
N VAL A 560 -12.85 12.76 -55.80
CA VAL A 560 -12.62 14.15 -56.14
C VAL A 560 -11.15 14.27 -56.57
N ALA A 561 -10.89 14.69 -57.78
CA ALA A 561 -9.56 14.91 -58.31
C ALA A 561 -8.79 15.89 -57.41
N ALA A 562 -7.59 15.49 -57.01
CA ALA A 562 -6.71 16.34 -56.25
C ALA A 562 -6.38 17.60 -57.07
N PRO A 563 -6.44 18.79 -56.47
CA PRO A 563 -5.95 20.00 -57.17
C PRO A 563 -4.47 19.88 -57.40
N ALA A 564 -4.04 20.28 -58.62
CA ALA A 564 -2.68 20.27 -59.08
C ALA A 564 -1.72 20.99 -58.10
N ALA A 565 -0.57 20.37 -57.85
CA ALA A 565 0.49 20.89 -57.01
C ALA A 565 0.87 22.32 -57.45
N ALA A 566 0.68 23.28 -56.56
CA ALA A 566 1.19 24.66 -56.75
C ALA A 566 2.71 24.64 -56.68
N ALA A 567 3.34 25.34 -57.63
CA ALA A 567 4.79 25.51 -57.77
C ALA A 567 5.41 26.12 -56.50
N PRO A 568 6.65 25.75 -56.12
CA PRO A 568 7.28 26.23 -54.90
C PRO A 568 7.60 27.73 -54.99
N ASN A 569 7.23 28.46 -53.96
CA ASN A 569 7.47 29.88 -53.75
C ASN A 569 8.99 30.15 -53.60
N PRO A 570 9.63 31.03 -54.39
CA PRO A 570 11.07 31.22 -54.40
C PRO A 570 11.64 32.00 -53.19
N ASN A 571 10.84 32.41 -52.22
CA ASN A 571 11.28 33.28 -51.11
C ASN A 571 11.63 32.57 -49.79
N MET A 572 11.92 31.25 -49.79
CA MET A 572 12.45 30.54 -48.60
C MET A 572 13.92 30.12 -48.74
N ARG A 573 14.77 31.05 -49.14
CA ARG A 573 16.25 30.87 -49.21
C ARG A 573 17.01 31.89 -48.34
N SER A 574 16.62 32.12 -47.08
CA SER A 574 17.43 33.01 -46.24
C SER A 574 17.28 32.75 -44.71
N LEU A 575 17.19 31.48 -44.27
CA LEU A 575 17.33 31.17 -42.83
C LEU A 575 18.09 29.84 -42.62
N ARG A 576 19.24 29.69 -43.32
CA ARG A 576 20.26 28.70 -42.96
C ARG A 576 21.62 29.36 -43.02
N ARG A 577 22.00 30.07 -41.96
CA ARG A 577 23.42 30.36 -41.59
C ARG A 577 23.40 31.12 -40.25
N ALA A 578 23.64 30.40 -39.17
CA ALA A 578 24.46 30.85 -38.03
C ALA A 578 24.51 29.73 -37.01
N ALA A 579 25.48 28.84 -37.15
CA ALA A 579 26.08 28.16 -36.02
C ALA A 579 27.26 29.05 -35.58
N PRO A 580 27.47 29.28 -34.29
CA PRO A 580 28.78 29.65 -33.80
C PRO A 580 29.50 28.40 -33.31
N ALA A 581 30.75 28.31 -33.79
CA ALA A 581 31.78 27.40 -33.32
C ALA A 581 32.24 27.74 -31.91
N GLU A 582 32.65 26.69 -31.21
CA GLU A 582 33.68 26.52 -30.19
C GLU A 582 34.48 27.75 -29.70
N SER A 583 34.64 27.83 -28.36
CA SER A 583 35.99 27.80 -27.78
C SER A 583 35.94 27.78 -26.25
N ALA A 584 36.78 26.87 -25.70
CA ALA A 584 37.38 26.76 -24.36
C ALA A 584 36.49 26.36 -23.20
#